data_5943764741148e0deb65fb3d9d4690e8
#
_entry.id   5943764741148e0deb65fb3d9d4690e8
#
_cell.length_a   1.000
_cell.length_b   1.000
_cell.length_c   1.000
_cell.angle_alpha   90.00
_cell.angle_beta   90.00
_cell.angle_gamma   90.00
#
_symmetry.space_group_name_H-M   'P 1'
#
loop_
_entity.id
_entity.type
_entity.pdbx_description
1 polymer ?
#
loop_
_entity_poly.entity_id
_entity_poly.type
_entity_poly.pdbx_seq_one_letter_code
_entity_poly.pdbx_strand_id
1 'polypeptide(L)'
;DLPVLLPNVAEYEPTDDGESPLARIDEFVNTICPHCGKPAKRETDTMPNWAGSSWYWLRYMDPHNDKEFASREALEYWGKVDWYNGGMEHATRHLLYARFWNQFLYNIGLVPNKEPFKVRASHGMILGEGGVKMSKSLGNVINPDDIVSTYGADTLRTYEMFIGDYEKEAT
;
A
#
# COMPACT_ATOMS: atom_id res chain seq x y z
N ASP A 1 13.79 -19.94 -7.40
CA ASP A 1 12.53 -20.52 -7.84
C ASP A 1 11.36 -19.78 -7.17
N LEU A 2 10.44 -19.28 -7.99
CA LEU A 2 9.21 -18.62 -7.53
C LEU A 2 8.01 -19.52 -7.82
N PRO A 3 6.96 -19.49 -7.00
CA PRO A 3 6.84 -18.68 -5.79
C PRO A 3 7.58 -19.27 -4.59
N VAL A 4 8.06 -18.41 -3.68
CA VAL A 4 8.54 -18.84 -2.36
C VAL A 4 7.32 -18.97 -1.45
N LEU A 5 7.00 -20.21 -1.06
CA LEU A 5 5.88 -20.48 -0.17
C LEU A 5 6.32 -20.42 1.29
N LEU A 6 5.47 -19.83 2.11
CA LEU A 6 5.67 -19.86 3.56
C LEU A 6 5.45 -21.29 4.10
N PRO A 7 6.23 -21.74 5.10
CA PRO A 7 6.03 -23.04 5.69
C PRO A 7 4.70 -23.11 6.46
N ASN A 8 4.08 -24.29 6.45
CA ASN A 8 2.89 -24.53 7.24
C ASN A 8 3.29 -24.92 8.66
N VAL A 9 3.19 -23.99 9.60
CA VAL A 9 3.51 -24.19 11.01
C VAL A 9 2.29 -23.91 11.88
N ALA A 10 2.21 -24.60 13.02
CA ALA A 10 1.07 -24.47 13.92
C ALA A 10 0.98 -23.09 14.58
N GLU A 11 2.12 -22.46 14.86
CA GLU A 11 2.20 -21.19 15.57
C GLU A 11 3.29 -20.31 14.98
N TYR A 12 2.97 -19.03 14.78
CA TYR A 12 3.90 -17.96 14.41
C TYR A 12 3.92 -16.93 15.55
N GLU A 13 4.77 -17.15 16.53
CA GLU A 13 4.92 -16.19 17.62
C GLU A 13 6.07 -15.22 17.33
N PRO A 14 5.88 -13.93 17.66
CA PRO A 14 6.99 -12.96 17.65
C PRO A 14 8.11 -13.43 18.56
N THR A 15 9.34 -13.16 18.18
CA THR A 15 10.51 -13.46 18.99
C THR A 15 10.80 -12.30 19.94
N ASP A 16 11.31 -12.60 21.16
CA ASP A 16 11.65 -11.57 22.17
C ASP A 16 12.79 -10.66 21.70
N ASP A 17 13.63 -11.15 20.80
CA ASP A 17 14.76 -10.42 20.20
C ASP A 17 14.40 -9.63 18.94
N GLY A 18 13.11 -9.69 18.50
CA GLY A 18 12.61 -8.98 17.34
C GLY A 18 12.98 -9.61 15.99
N GLU A 19 13.55 -10.83 15.99
CA GLU A 19 13.77 -11.58 14.77
C GLU A 19 12.44 -12.11 14.18
N SER A 20 12.42 -12.31 12.87
CA SER A 20 11.27 -12.91 12.19
C SER A 20 11.00 -14.32 12.74
N PRO A 21 9.72 -14.70 13.01
CA PRO A 21 9.37 -16.07 13.37
C PRO A 21 9.88 -17.12 12.37
N LEU A 22 10.03 -16.75 11.10
CA LEU A 22 10.59 -17.60 10.04
C LEU A 22 12.06 -17.95 10.28
N ALA A 23 12.82 -17.12 10.99
CA ALA A 23 14.23 -17.33 11.28
C ALA A 23 14.47 -18.58 12.16
N ARG A 24 13.46 -19.02 12.90
CA ARG A 24 13.49 -20.22 13.75
C ARG A 24 13.09 -21.52 13.02
N ILE A 25 12.73 -21.44 11.77
CA ILE A 25 12.29 -22.60 10.98
C ILE A 25 13.45 -23.03 10.09
N ASP A 26 14.25 -23.96 10.58
CA ASP A 26 15.46 -24.45 9.90
C ASP A 26 15.18 -24.93 8.47
N GLU A 27 14.08 -25.63 8.24
CA GLU A 27 13.66 -26.13 6.94
C GLU A 27 13.35 -24.99 5.93
N PHE A 28 12.91 -23.84 6.45
CA PHE A 28 12.69 -22.66 5.63
C PHE A 28 13.99 -21.88 5.41
N VAL A 29 14.76 -21.65 6.46
CA VAL A 29 15.97 -20.81 6.43
C VAL A 29 17.08 -21.43 5.62
N ASN A 30 17.35 -22.73 5.82
CA ASN A 30 18.49 -23.39 5.18
C ASN A 30 18.13 -23.80 3.75
N THR A 31 18.92 -23.37 2.78
CA THR A 31 18.68 -23.63 1.35
C THR A 31 20.00 -23.78 0.61
N ILE A 32 19.91 -24.06 -0.68
CA ILE A 32 21.04 -24.12 -1.59
C ILE A 32 20.98 -22.93 -2.55
N CYS A 33 22.09 -22.24 -2.69
CA CYS A 33 22.21 -21.13 -3.64
C CYS A 33 21.95 -21.63 -5.07
N PRO A 34 20.97 -21.07 -5.81
CA PRO A 34 20.65 -21.53 -7.18
C PRO A 34 21.75 -21.20 -8.19
N HIS A 35 22.66 -20.26 -7.88
CA HIS A 35 23.73 -19.87 -8.78
C HIS A 35 25.00 -20.70 -8.61
N CYS A 36 25.37 -21.01 -7.37
CA CYS A 36 26.67 -21.68 -7.12
C CYS A 36 26.54 -23.04 -6.43
N GLY A 37 25.35 -23.50 -6.08
CA GLY A 37 25.11 -24.80 -5.45
C GLY A 37 25.62 -24.95 -4.01
N LYS A 38 26.11 -23.88 -3.39
CA LYS A 38 26.62 -23.93 -2.00
C LYS A 38 25.47 -23.72 -1.00
N PRO A 39 25.67 -24.19 0.26
CA PRO A 39 24.73 -23.87 1.34
C PRO A 39 24.50 -22.36 1.46
N ALA A 40 23.26 -21.95 1.65
CA ALA A 40 22.84 -20.57 1.78
C ALA A 40 21.70 -20.46 2.80
N LYS A 41 21.46 -19.24 3.29
CA LYS A 41 20.31 -18.95 4.13
C LYS A 41 19.31 -18.11 3.32
N ARG A 42 18.03 -18.44 3.48
CA ARG A 42 16.93 -17.68 2.92
C ARG A 42 16.67 -16.45 3.77
N GLU A 43 16.29 -15.34 3.12
CA GLU A 43 15.81 -14.15 3.83
C GLU A 43 14.53 -14.51 4.60
N THR A 44 14.46 -14.07 5.84
CA THR A 44 13.35 -14.36 6.76
C THR A 44 12.45 -13.19 7.04
N ASP A 45 12.88 -11.96 6.72
CA ASP A 45 12.01 -10.80 6.79
C ASP A 45 11.00 -10.84 5.64
N THR A 46 9.74 -10.61 5.98
CA THR A 46 8.69 -10.47 4.99
C THR A 46 8.39 -9.00 4.75
N MET A 47 8.11 -8.68 3.50
CA MET A 47 7.62 -7.34 3.17
C MET A 47 6.26 -7.14 3.85
N PRO A 48 6.04 -6.01 4.56
CA PRO A 48 4.75 -5.74 5.18
C PRO A 48 3.64 -5.65 4.12
N ASN A 49 2.38 -5.62 4.55
CA ASN A 49 1.19 -5.58 3.69
C ASN A 49 1.11 -4.38 2.72
N TRP A 50 2.08 -3.47 2.76
CA TRP A 50 2.27 -2.39 1.78
C TRP A 50 2.78 -2.85 0.42
N ALA A 51 3.20 -4.10 0.26
CA ALA A 51 3.78 -4.61 -0.99
C ALA A 51 2.82 -4.43 -2.18
N GLY A 52 1.60 -4.91 -2.10
CA GLY A 52 0.59 -4.76 -3.16
C GLY A 52 0.26 -3.31 -3.46
N SER A 53 0.08 -2.48 -2.43
CA SER A 53 -0.23 -1.06 -2.57
C SER A 53 0.94 -0.22 -3.11
N SER A 54 2.15 -0.78 -3.15
CA SER A 54 3.36 -0.08 -3.60
C SER A 54 3.46 0.09 -5.11
N TRP A 55 2.60 -0.56 -5.90
CA TRP A 55 2.65 -0.53 -7.37
C TRP A 55 1.28 -0.63 -8.06
N TYR A 56 0.17 -0.63 -7.33
CA TYR A 56 -1.18 -0.86 -7.85
C TYR A 56 -1.57 0.08 -9.00
N TRP A 57 -1.16 1.35 -8.96
CA TRP A 57 -1.45 2.32 -10.02
C TRP A 57 -0.84 1.93 -11.37
N LEU A 58 0.32 1.26 -11.37
CA LEU A 58 0.93 0.73 -12.58
C LEU A 58 0.07 -0.39 -13.16
N ARG A 59 -0.40 -1.30 -12.31
CA ARG A 59 -1.27 -2.39 -12.73
C ARG A 59 -2.62 -1.89 -13.24
N TYR A 60 -3.15 -0.80 -12.67
CA TYR A 60 -4.40 -0.20 -13.14
C TYR A 60 -4.32 0.37 -14.55
N MET A 61 -3.14 0.69 -15.04
CA MET A 61 -2.94 1.15 -16.42
C MET A 61 -3.17 0.04 -17.45
N ASP A 62 -2.98 -1.22 -17.05
CA ASP A 62 -3.14 -2.38 -17.92
C ASP A 62 -3.60 -3.62 -17.12
N PRO A 63 -4.85 -3.61 -16.60
CA PRO A 63 -5.30 -4.57 -15.58
C PRO A 63 -5.50 -6.00 -16.12
N HIS A 64 -5.66 -6.16 -17.42
CA HIS A 64 -5.93 -7.45 -18.06
C HIS A 64 -4.70 -8.09 -18.71
N ASN A 65 -3.53 -7.47 -18.56
CA ASN A 65 -2.29 -8.02 -19.09
C ASN A 65 -1.87 -9.27 -18.30
N ASP A 66 -1.76 -10.39 -18.97
CA ASP A 66 -1.37 -11.69 -18.39
C ASP A 66 0.11 -12.04 -18.59
N LYS A 67 0.87 -11.18 -19.31
CA LYS A 67 2.28 -11.37 -19.62
C LYS A 67 3.22 -10.51 -18.82
N GLU A 68 2.79 -9.28 -18.52
CA GLU A 68 3.57 -8.25 -17.83
C GLU A 68 2.70 -7.58 -16.77
N PHE A 69 3.31 -6.89 -15.81
CA PHE A 69 2.57 -6.13 -14.81
C PHE A 69 1.81 -4.94 -15.42
N ALA A 70 2.31 -4.37 -16.52
CA ALA A 70 1.67 -3.45 -17.44
C ALA A 70 2.53 -3.32 -18.69
N SER A 71 1.93 -3.17 -19.87
CA SER A 71 2.65 -2.98 -21.11
C SER A 71 3.40 -1.65 -21.15
N ARG A 72 4.52 -1.62 -21.86
CA ARG A 72 5.30 -0.40 -22.04
C ARG A 72 4.48 0.73 -22.67
N GLU A 73 3.63 0.39 -23.62
CA GLU A 73 2.73 1.32 -24.30
C GLU A 73 1.74 1.98 -23.30
N ALA A 74 1.09 1.19 -22.44
CA ALA A 74 0.18 1.70 -21.43
C ALA A 74 0.91 2.60 -20.41
N LEU A 75 2.11 2.19 -19.98
CA LEU A 75 2.93 2.96 -19.04
C LEU A 75 3.40 4.30 -19.64
N GLU A 76 3.70 4.37 -20.92
CA GLU A 76 4.08 5.60 -21.61
C GLU A 76 2.87 6.51 -21.88
N TYR A 77 1.73 5.91 -22.24
CA TYR A 77 0.50 6.65 -22.51
C TYR A 77 -0.06 7.33 -21.24
N TRP A 78 -0.23 6.58 -20.16
CA TRP A 78 -0.76 7.11 -18.90
C TRP A 78 0.27 7.89 -18.09
N GLY A 79 1.56 7.52 -18.19
CA GLY A 79 2.69 8.21 -17.58
C GLY A 79 2.61 8.30 -16.06
N LYS A 80 3.03 9.44 -15.52
CA LYS A 80 2.88 9.73 -14.10
C LYS A 80 1.41 9.99 -13.76
N VAL A 81 0.99 9.56 -12.56
CA VAL A 81 -0.28 9.98 -11.99
C VAL A 81 -0.26 11.51 -11.79
N ASP A 82 -1.22 12.21 -12.38
CA ASP A 82 -1.25 13.67 -12.36
C ASP A 82 -1.55 14.25 -10.98
N TRP A 83 -2.51 13.64 -10.28
CA TRP A 83 -2.95 14.07 -8.97
C TRP A 83 -3.17 12.88 -8.05
N TYR A 84 -2.47 12.84 -6.92
CA TYR A 84 -2.50 11.75 -5.97
C TYR A 84 -2.93 12.22 -4.59
N ASN A 85 -4.12 11.80 -4.17
CA ASN A 85 -4.72 12.17 -2.90
C ASN A 85 -4.46 11.13 -1.81
N GLY A 86 -4.31 11.60 -0.58
CA GLY A 86 -4.27 10.71 0.57
C GLY A 86 -3.99 11.44 1.88
N GLY A 87 -4.12 10.74 3.00
CA GLY A 87 -3.82 11.28 4.32
C GLY A 87 -2.33 11.55 4.51
N MET A 88 -1.99 12.54 5.32
CA MET A 88 -0.60 12.95 5.60
C MET A 88 0.22 11.80 6.23
N GLU A 89 -0.41 10.90 6.97
CA GLU A 89 0.24 9.74 7.60
C GLU A 89 0.92 8.79 6.61
N HIS A 90 0.47 8.80 5.34
CA HIS A 90 1.06 7.98 4.30
C HIS A 90 2.39 8.51 3.74
N ALA A 91 2.80 9.73 4.12
CA ALA A 91 4.09 10.28 3.72
C ALA A 91 5.27 9.40 4.15
N THR A 92 5.19 8.83 5.36
CA THR A 92 6.19 7.92 5.93
C THR A 92 5.82 6.43 5.84
N ARG A 93 4.73 6.11 5.16
CA ARG A 93 4.21 4.74 4.98
C ARG A 93 4.10 4.40 3.50
N HIS A 94 2.88 4.39 2.98
CA HIS A 94 2.61 4.03 1.59
C HIS A 94 3.48 4.77 0.57
N LEU A 95 3.64 6.10 0.71
CA LEU A 95 4.37 6.91 -0.28
C LEU A 95 5.88 6.59 -0.29
N LEU A 96 6.45 6.23 0.85
CA LEU A 96 7.85 5.81 0.91
C LEU A 96 8.07 4.52 0.10
N TYR A 97 7.23 3.51 0.32
CA TYR A 97 7.28 2.26 -0.42
C TYR A 97 6.98 2.44 -1.90
N ALA A 98 5.94 3.22 -2.23
CA ALA A 98 5.54 3.49 -3.60
C ALA A 98 6.67 4.15 -4.40
N ARG A 99 7.33 5.16 -3.84
CA ARG A 99 8.46 5.84 -4.49
C ARG A 99 9.68 4.94 -4.61
N PHE A 100 10.00 4.17 -3.56
CA PHE A 100 11.10 3.22 -3.59
C PHE A 100 10.90 2.17 -4.70
N TRP A 101 9.72 1.53 -4.75
CA TRP A 101 9.35 0.57 -5.78
C TRP A 101 9.45 1.17 -7.19
N ASN A 102 8.86 2.34 -7.38
CA ASN A 102 8.88 2.99 -8.69
C ASN A 102 10.30 3.36 -9.13
N GLN A 103 11.14 3.86 -8.22
CA GLN A 103 12.53 4.19 -8.54
C GLN A 103 13.36 2.94 -8.84
N PHE A 104 13.12 1.85 -8.14
CA PHE A 104 13.74 0.56 -8.44
C PHE A 104 13.35 0.08 -9.85
N LEU A 105 12.04 0.06 -10.16
CA LEU A 105 11.55 -0.32 -11.48
C LEU A 105 12.08 0.60 -12.60
N TYR A 106 12.23 1.89 -12.34
CA TYR A 106 12.84 2.84 -13.25
C TYR A 106 14.32 2.51 -13.50
N ASN A 107 15.08 2.21 -12.46
CA ASN A 107 16.50 1.90 -12.58
C ASN A 107 16.78 0.62 -13.39
N ILE A 108 15.87 -0.34 -13.36
CA ILE A 108 15.93 -1.55 -14.18
C ILE A 108 15.20 -1.43 -15.54
N GLY A 109 14.73 -0.22 -15.89
CA GLY A 109 14.14 0.09 -17.19
C GLY A 109 12.70 -0.36 -17.42
N LEU A 110 11.98 -0.78 -16.36
CA LEU A 110 10.62 -1.31 -16.49
C LEU A 110 9.54 -0.22 -16.49
N VAL A 111 9.80 0.95 -15.91
CA VAL A 111 8.87 2.09 -15.96
C VAL A 111 9.53 3.32 -16.58
N PRO A 112 8.79 4.19 -17.29
CA PRO A 112 9.36 5.33 -18.00
C PRO A 112 9.72 6.52 -17.11
N ASN A 113 9.14 6.61 -15.92
CA ASN A 113 9.26 7.78 -15.05
C ASN A 113 9.89 7.41 -13.71
N LYS A 114 10.88 8.20 -13.26
CA LYS A 114 11.54 7.99 -11.97
C LYS A 114 10.61 8.26 -10.78
N GLU A 115 9.78 9.30 -10.86
CA GLU A 115 8.79 9.63 -9.82
C GLU A 115 7.38 9.23 -10.28
N PRO A 116 6.59 8.56 -9.43
CA PRO A 116 5.29 8.02 -9.83
C PRO A 116 4.19 9.07 -9.91
N PHE A 117 4.26 10.13 -9.12
CA PHE A 117 3.20 11.13 -8.97
C PHE A 117 3.72 12.52 -9.36
N LYS A 118 2.89 13.32 -10.07
CA LYS A 118 3.20 14.73 -10.39
C LYS A 118 2.88 15.64 -9.20
N VAL A 119 1.68 15.51 -8.66
CA VAL A 119 1.20 16.28 -7.52
C VAL A 119 0.72 15.33 -6.44
N ARG A 120 1.15 15.59 -5.22
CA ARG A 120 0.66 14.93 -4.02
C ARG A 120 -0.15 15.92 -3.20
N ALA A 121 -1.43 15.65 -3.01
CA ALA A 121 -2.31 16.43 -2.16
C ALA A 121 -2.63 15.67 -0.86
N SER A 122 -2.47 16.36 0.26
CA SER A 122 -2.89 15.85 1.56
C SER A 122 -4.26 16.41 1.89
N HIS A 123 -5.21 15.52 2.18
CA HIS A 123 -6.48 15.96 2.72
C HIS A 123 -6.42 16.10 4.25
N GLY A 124 -7.25 16.96 4.81
CA GLY A 124 -7.53 17.02 6.23
C GLY A 124 -8.25 15.76 6.72
N MET A 125 -8.31 15.61 8.03
CA MET A 125 -9.00 14.51 8.67
C MET A 125 -10.42 14.90 9.00
N ILE A 126 -11.38 14.03 8.70
CA ILE A 126 -12.75 14.17 9.21
C ILE A 126 -12.81 13.57 10.61
N LEU A 127 -13.16 14.41 11.56
CA LEU A 127 -13.20 14.07 12.97
C LEU A 127 -14.63 13.68 13.37
N GLY A 128 -14.74 12.89 14.41
CA GLY A 128 -16.03 12.60 15.05
C GLY A 128 -16.49 13.73 15.98
N GLU A 129 -17.60 13.50 16.66
CA GLU A 129 -18.17 14.43 17.61
C GLU A 129 -17.13 14.89 18.65
N GLY A 130 -17.12 16.18 18.93
CA GLY A 130 -16.15 16.80 19.83
C GLY A 130 -14.75 16.97 19.27
N GLY A 131 -14.56 16.84 17.94
CA GLY A 131 -13.25 17.02 17.30
C GLY A 131 -12.27 15.86 17.56
N VAL A 132 -12.78 14.68 17.89
CA VAL A 132 -11.96 13.50 18.20
C VAL A 132 -11.79 12.63 16.95
N LYS A 133 -10.57 12.16 16.73
CA LYS A 133 -10.30 11.22 15.61
C LYS A 133 -11.19 9.98 15.73
N MET A 134 -11.90 9.66 14.65
CA MET A 134 -12.69 8.44 14.58
C MET A 134 -11.81 7.20 14.61
N SER A 135 -12.14 6.24 15.46
CA SER A 135 -11.49 4.94 15.51
C SER A 135 -12.47 3.84 15.94
N LYS A 136 -12.23 2.62 15.44
CA LYS A 136 -13.05 1.45 15.83
C LYS A 136 -12.97 1.16 17.33
N SER A 137 -11.81 1.39 17.93
CA SER A 137 -11.58 1.16 19.36
C SER A 137 -12.34 2.15 20.26
N LEU A 138 -12.63 3.35 19.75
CA LEU A 138 -13.42 4.36 20.48
C LEU A 138 -14.92 4.24 20.21
N GLY A 139 -15.32 3.43 19.22
CA GLY A 139 -16.73 3.27 18.86
C GLY A 139 -17.39 4.54 18.29
N ASN A 140 -16.61 5.54 17.88
CA ASN A 140 -17.07 6.84 17.39
C ASN A 140 -17.02 6.96 15.86
N VAL A 141 -16.95 5.85 15.16
CA VAL A 141 -16.93 5.82 13.68
C VAL A 141 -18.36 6.05 13.17
N ILE A 142 -18.51 7.04 12.30
CA ILE A 142 -19.74 7.29 11.55
C ILE A 142 -19.68 6.47 10.27
N ASN A 143 -20.62 5.55 10.09
CA ASN A 143 -20.71 4.75 8.89
C ASN A 143 -21.42 5.56 7.79
N PRO A 144 -20.81 5.79 6.62
CA PRO A 144 -21.45 6.46 5.50
C PRO A 144 -22.78 5.83 5.06
N ASP A 145 -22.91 4.51 5.16
CA ASP A 145 -24.12 3.78 4.76
C ASP A 145 -25.34 4.19 5.61
N ASP A 146 -25.14 4.47 6.90
CA ASP A 146 -26.21 4.93 7.80
C ASP A 146 -26.70 6.33 7.40
N ILE A 147 -25.78 7.20 7.02
CA ILE A 147 -26.10 8.54 6.54
C ILE A 147 -26.81 8.46 5.19
N VAL A 148 -26.29 7.63 4.27
CA VAL A 148 -26.90 7.44 2.93
C VAL A 148 -28.31 6.87 3.06
N SER A 149 -28.54 5.91 3.94
CA SER A 149 -29.86 5.32 4.14
C SER A 149 -30.88 6.31 4.72
N THR A 150 -30.41 7.27 5.53
CA THR A 150 -31.27 8.24 6.20
C THR A 150 -31.53 9.50 5.36
N TYR A 151 -30.49 10.02 4.72
CA TYR A 151 -30.52 11.35 4.06
C TYR A 151 -30.27 11.29 2.56
N GLY A 152 -29.82 10.15 2.03
CA GLY A 152 -29.45 9.98 0.64
C GLY A 152 -27.97 10.28 0.34
N ALA A 153 -27.47 9.62 -0.69
CA ALA A 153 -26.07 9.73 -1.11
C ALA A 153 -25.69 11.15 -1.59
N ASP A 154 -26.61 11.82 -2.28
CA ASP A 154 -26.37 13.18 -2.80
C ASP A 154 -26.21 14.19 -1.65
N THR A 155 -26.98 14.00 -0.57
CA THR A 155 -26.86 14.83 0.63
C THR A 155 -25.51 14.68 1.29
N LEU A 156 -25.03 13.43 1.49
CA LEU A 156 -23.71 13.16 2.07
C LEU A 156 -22.61 13.77 1.19
N ARG A 157 -22.62 13.52 -0.10
CA ARG A 157 -21.61 14.04 -1.04
C ARG A 157 -21.59 15.57 -1.10
N THR A 158 -22.76 16.21 -1.06
CA THR A 158 -22.86 17.67 -1.02
C THR A 158 -22.29 18.22 0.29
N TYR A 159 -22.59 17.57 1.41
CA TYR A 159 -22.05 17.94 2.70
C TYR A 159 -20.52 17.83 2.77
N GLU A 160 -19.96 16.75 2.26
CA GLU A 160 -18.50 16.55 2.20
C GLU A 160 -17.79 17.64 1.38
N MET A 161 -18.44 18.16 0.34
CA MET A 161 -17.90 19.29 -0.45
C MET A 161 -18.04 20.64 0.27
N PHE A 162 -19.00 20.74 1.18
CA PHE A 162 -19.32 21.98 1.89
C PHE A 162 -18.61 22.11 3.25
N ILE A 163 -18.14 21.00 3.82
CA ILE A 163 -17.67 20.92 5.21
C ILE A 163 -16.47 21.84 5.51
N GLY A 164 -15.65 22.17 4.52
CA GLY A 164 -14.49 23.05 4.70
C GLY A 164 -13.41 22.89 3.63
N ASP A 165 -12.28 23.52 3.88
CA ASP A 165 -11.12 23.42 3.01
C ASP A 165 -10.59 21.98 2.98
N TYR A 166 -10.25 21.49 1.80
CA TYR A 166 -9.80 20.12 1.58
C TYR A 166 -8.61 19.69 2.46
N GLU A 167 -7.69 20.61 2.73
CA GLU A 167 -6.46 20.34 3.49
C GLU A 167 -6.63 20.50 5.01
N LYS A 168 -7.78 20.97 5.47
CA LYS A 168 -8.05 21.21 6.88
C LYS A 168 -8.88 20.08 7.52
N GLU A 169 -8.69 19.93 8.82
CA GLU A 169 -9.56 19.06 9.60
C GLU A 169 -10.98 19.65 9.67
N ALA A 170 -11.97 18.76 9.66
CA ALA A 170 -13.38 19.11 9.75
C ALA A 170 -14.14 18.14 10.65
N THR A 171 -15.27 18.57 11.23
CA THR A 171 -16.17 17.79 12.10
C THR A 171 -17.59 17.80 11.58
#